data_32d3d6d34db45526714fc651c60447fe
#
_entry.id   32d3d6d34db45526714fc651c60447fe
#
_cell.length_a   1.000
_cell.length_b   1.000
_cell.length_c   1.000
_cell.angle_alpha   90.00
_cell.angle_beta   90.00
_cell.angle_gamma   90.00
#
_symmetry.space_group_name_H-M   'P 1'
#
loop_
_entity.id
_entity.type
_entity.pdbx_description
1 polymer ?
#
loop_
_entity_poly.entity_id
_entity_poly.type
_entity_poly.pdbx_seq_one_letter_code
_entity_poly.pdbx_strand_id
1 'polypeptide(L)'
;MARGPKAITTKCIKTAKERASKVHWTARKYASNLAHWIEENVAAIHASEFSIHNDVGYAGQSDALIDYKKSGNLCILDFKTSGSLKPKPDAWLDDYRLQLSAYAWGLERMTGIKVGSAMIVIARENGVQEVPMNTLELAGGRILFEERLEQFKEENLPFIEKSHS
;
A
#
# COMPACT_ATOMS: atom_id res chain seq x y z
N MET A 1 -8.93 29.84 -3.14
CA MET A 1 -7.62 29.48 -2.57
C MET A 1 -7.60 27.97 -2.32
N ALA A 2 -6.78 27.24 -3.04
CA ALA A 2 -6.58 25.82 -2.80
C ALA A 2 -5.87 25.63 -1.44
N ARG A 3 -6.43 24.82 -0.56
CA ARG A 3 -5.81 24.52 0.73
C ARG A 3 -4.56 23.66 0.46
N GLY A 4 -3.42 24.10 0.96
CA GLY A 4 -2.16 23.40 0.76
C GLY A 4 -2.14 21.97 1.35
N PRO A 5 -1.20 21.10 0.95
CA PRO A 5 -1.13 19.69 1.33
C PRO A 5 -1.26 19.42 2.84
N LYS A 6 -0.63 20.25 3.68
CA LYS A 6 -0.69 20.13 5.16
C LYS A 6 -2.10 20.24 5.74
N ALA A 7 -2.94 21.14 5.18
CA ALA A 7 -4.31 21.35 5.66
C ALA A 7 -5.21 20.15 5.31
N ILE A 8 -5.00 19.53 4.15
CA ILE A 8 -5.72 18.33 3.70
C ILE A 8 -5.34 17.16 4.60
N THR A 9 -4.05 16.94 4.83
CA THR A 9 -3.54 15.84 5.67
C THR A 9 -4.07 15.95 7.11
N THR A 10 -4.05 17.14 7.72
CA THR A 10 -4.59 17.37 9.07
C THR A 10 -6.09 17.04 9.14
N LYS A 11 -6.86 17.44 8.12
CA LYS A 11 -8.29 17.13 8.04
C LYS A 11 -8.53 15.63 7.90
N CYS A 12 -7.76 14.94 7.06
CA CYS A 12 -7.86 13.48 6.88
C CYS A 12 -7.55 12.73 8.18
N ILE A 13 -6.49 13.10 8.88
CA ILE A 13 -6.11 12.50 10.17
C ILE A 13 -7.21 12.72 11.21
N LYS A 14 -7.75 13.93 11.31
CA LYS A 14 -8.86 14.23 12.23
C LYS A 14 -10.09 13.38 11.93
N THR A 15 -10.49 13.29 10.67
CA THR A 15 -11.63 12.48 10.23
C THR A 15 -11.39 10.99 10.49
N ALA A 16 -10.17 10.49 10.26
CA ALA A 16 -9.80 9.11 10.56
C ALA A 16 -9.92 8.81 12.07
N LYS A 17 -9.44 9.70 12.93
CA LYS A 17 -9.59 9.58 14.40
C LYS A 17 -11.06 9.58 14.84
N GLU A 18 -11.88 10.47 14.28
CA GLU A 18 -13.32 10.54 14.57
C GLU A 18 -14.06 9.27 14.12
N ARG A 19 -13.70 8.71 12.97
CA ARG A 19 -14.23 7.43 12.49
C ARG A 19 -13.74 6.26 13.33
N ALA A 20 -12.47 6.24 13.69
CA ALA A 20 -11.88 5.21 14.55
C ALA A 20 -12.58 5.14 15.92
N SER A 21 -13.03 6.28 16.47
CA SER A 21 -13.77 6.31 17.73
C SER A 21 -15.16 5.64 17.64
N LYS A 22 -15.73 5.50 16.44
CA LYS A 22 -17.02 4.87 16.15
C LYS A 22 -16.88 3.39 15.76
N VAL A 23 -15.66 2.91 15.60
CA VAL A 23 -15.39 1.51 15.24
C VAL A 23 -15.73 0.61 16.43
N HIS A 24 -16.19 -0.61 16.12
CA HIS A 24 -16.48 -1.63 17.15
C HIS A 24 -15.29 -1.77 18.11
N TRP A 25 -15.56 -1.93 19.39
CA TRP A 25 -14.55 -1.92 20.46
C TRP A 25 -13.35 -2.86 20.20
N THR A 26 -13.58 -4.02 19.55
CA THR A 26 -12.52 -4.97 19.20
C THR A 26 -11.53 -4.43 18.17
N ALA A 27 -11.96 -3.54 17.28
CA ALA A 27 -11.12 -2.95 16.26
C ALA A 27 -10.47 -1.62 16.69
N ARG A 28 -10.88 -1.04 17.82
CA ARG A 28 -10.39 0.28 18.27
C ARG A 28 -8.87 0.34 18.45
N LYS A 29 -8.29 -0.72 19.03
CA LYS A 29 -6.84 -0.75 19.28
C LYS A 29 -6.06 -0.68 17.97
N TYR A 30 -6.48 -1.45 16.96
CA TYR A 30 -5.87 -1.44 15.62
C TYR A 30 -5.98 -0.07 14.97
N ALA A 31 -7.19 0.49 14.96
CA ALA A 31 -7.44 1.81 14.39
C ALA A 31 -6.67 2.93 15.10
N SER A 32 -6.57 2.87 16.43
CA SER A 32 -5.82 3.83 17.23
C SER A 32 -4.32 3.75 16.95
N ASN A 33 -3.76 2.53 16.90
CA ASN A 33 -2.34 2.33 16.62
C ASN A 33 -1.99 2.81 15.21
N LEU A 34 -2.86 2.52 14.23
CA LEU A 34 -2.67 2.97 12.85
C LEU A 34 -2.77 4.50 12.73
N ALA A 35 -3.77 5.11 13.38
CA ALA A 35 -3.94 6.57 13.36
C ALA A 35 -2.73 7.29 13.98
N HIS A 36 -2.19 6.75 15.07
CA HIS A 36 -0.99 7.28 15.70
C HIS A 36 0.23 7.14 14.77
N TRP A 37 0.40 5.97 14.14
CA TRP A 37 1.46 5.75 13.18
C TRP A 37 1.39 6.74 12.00
N ILE A 38 0.20 6.96 11.44
CA ILE A 38 -0.01 7.92 10.33
C ILE A 38 0.38 9.34 10.79
N GLU A 39 -0.03 9.74 11.99
CA GLU A 39 0.27 11.06 12.53
C GLU A 39 1.78 11.29 12.68
N GLU A 40 2.51 10.28 13.10
CA GLU A 40 3.97 10.37 13.30
C GLU A 40 4.76 10.29 12.00
N ASN A 41 4.31 9.50 11.02
CA ASN A 41 5.13 9.10 9.88
C ASN A 41 4.72 9.75 8.55
N VAL A 42 3.49 10.26 8.42
CA VAL A 42 2.97 10.82 7.15
C VAL A 42 3.03 12.33 7.16
N ALA A 43 3.80 12.90 6.22
CA ALA A 43 3.88 14.36 6.03
C ALA A 43 2.72 14.90 5.18
N ALA A 44 2.39 14.21 4.10
CA ALA A 44 1.27 14.52 3.20
C ALA A 44 0.67 13.23 2.64
N ILE A 45 -0.62 13.26 2.33
CA ILE A 45 -1.33 12.20 1.59
C ILE A 45 -1.66 12.77 0.22
N HIS A 46 -1.15 12.15 -0.83
CA HIS A 46 -1.39 12.51 -2.22
C HIS A 46 -2.62 11.81 -2.80
N ALA A 47 -2.78 10.52 -2.48
CA ALA A 47 -3.93 9.72 -2.87
C ALA A 47 -4.27 8.69 -1.80
N SER A 48 -5.53 8.27 -1.73
CA SER A 48 -6.02 7.18 -0.88
C SER A 48 -6.99 6.31 -1.66
N GLU A 49 -6.93 5.00 -1.43
CA GLU A 49 -7.80 4.00 -2.09
C GLU A 49 -7.81 4.21 -3.63
N PHE A 50 -6.64 4.38 -4.23
CA PHE A 50 -6.53 4.68 -5.65
C PHE A 50 -6.27 3.43 -6.49
N SER A 51 -6.96 3.37 -7.64
CA SER A 51 -6.82 2.26 -8.57
C SER A 51 -5.53 2.36 -9.37
N ILE A 52 -4.90 1.23 -9.54
CA ILE A 52 -3.70 1.03 -10.37
C ILE A 52 -4.08 0.02 -11.44
N HIS A 53 -3.77 0.33 -12.68
CA HIS A 53 -3.89 -0.59 -13.80
C HIS A 53 -2.75 -0.36 -14.78
N ASN A 54 -2.43 -1.34 -15.59
CA ASN A 54 -1.47 -1.13 -16.67
C ASN A 54 -1.77 -2.00 -17.88
N ASP A 55 -1.08 -1.66 -18.97
CA ASP A 55 -1.22 -2.27 -20.29
C ASP A 55 -0.67 -3.70 -20.38
N VAL A 56 0.09 -4.16 -19.40
CA VAL A 56 0.58 -5.55 -19.35
C VAL A 56 -0.44 -6.53 -18.75
N GLY A 57 -1.60 -6.04 -18.31
CA GLY A 57 -2.77 -6.89 -18.03
C GLY A 57 -3.01 -7.20 -16.55
N TYR A 58 -2.69 -6.29 -15.64
CA TYR A 58 -3.16 -6.37 -14.25
C TYR A 58 -3.74 -5.06 -13.74
N ALA A 59 -4.55 -5.16 -12.73
CA ALA A 59 -5.10 -4.02 -11.99
C ALA A 59 -5.12 -4.32 -10.49
N GLY A 60 -5.18 -3.28 -9.69
CA GLY A 60 -5.29 -3.37 -8.24
C GLY A 60 -5.66 -2.04 -7.62
N GLN A 61 -5.67 -2.00 -6.29
CA GLN A 61 -5.95 -0.80 -5.51
C GLN A 61 -4.93 -0.70 -4.38
N SER A 62 -4.27 0.45 -4.31
CA SER A 62 -3.36 0.76 -3.21
C SER A 62 -4.07 1.62 -2.18
N ASP A 63 -3.74 1.41 -0.89
CA ASP A 63 -4.39 2.12 0.20
C ASP A 63 -3.98 3.59 0.26
N ALA A 64 -2.70 3.91 0.07
CA ALA A 64 -2.27 5.31 0.06
C ALA A 64 -0.95 5.56 -0.70
N LEU A 65 -0.83 6.79 -1.20
CA LEU A 65 0.41 7.39 -1.70
C LEU A 65 0.72 8.61 -0.83
N ILE A 66 1.89 8.63 -0.20
CA ILE A 66 2.24 9.60 0.82
C ILE A 66 3.63 10.20 0.63
N ASP A 67 3.88 11.34 1.28
CA ASP A 67 5.22 11.75 1.63
C ASP A 67 5.59 11.15 3.00
N TYR A 68 6.62 10.29 3.02
CA TYR A 68 7.08 9.64 4.24
C TYR A 68 8.07 10.54 4.98
N LYS A 69 7.75 10.93 6.21
CA LYS A 69 8.52 11.93 6.97
C LYS A 69 9.99 11.58 7.15
N LYS A 70 10.30 10.30 7.42
CA LYS A 70 11.67 9.88 7.73
C LYS A 70 12.61 9.95 6.52
N SER A 71 12.11 9.71 5.30
CA SER A 71 12.91 9.75 4.08
C SER A 71 12.70 11.00 3.24
N GLY A 72 11.58 11.70 3.44
CA GLY A 72 11.14 12.79 2.57
C GLY A 72 10.71 12.33 1.17
N ASN A 73 10.68 11.02 0.92
CA ASN A 73 10.35 10.43 -0.38
C ASN A 73 8.88 10.07 -0.48
N LEU A 74 8.42 10.00 -1.73
CA LEU A 74 7.12 9.44 -2.07
C LEU A 74 7.12 7.94 -1.77
N CYS A 75 6.09 7.48 -1.04
CA CYS A 75 5.96 6.11 -0.56
C CYS A 75 4.55 5.57 -0.83
N ILE A 76 4.46 4.37 -1.41
CA ILE A 76 3.21 3.61 -1.50
C ILE A 76 3.00 2.85 -0.19
N LEU A 77 1.80 2.92 0.35
CA LEU A 77 1.39 2.19 1.56
C LEU A 77 0.35 1.12 1.26
N ASP A 78 0.48 0.03 1.98
CA ASP A 78 -0.56 -0.99 2.10
C ASP A 78 -0.78 -1.30 3.59
N PHE A 79 -2.02 -1.17 4.04
CA PHE A 79 -2.41 -1.37 5.42
C PHE A 79 -2.96 -2.77 5.63
N LYS A 80 -2.42 -3.47 6.60
CA LYS A 80 -2.87 -4.80 6.99
C LYS A 80 -3.22 -4.84 8.47
N THR A 81 -4.00 -5.82 8.89
CA THR A 81 -4.27 -6.11 10.29
C THR A 81 -3.79 -7.50 10.64
N SER A 82 -3.37 -7.70 11.88
CA SER A 82 -3.00 -9.01 12.40
C SER A 82 -3.49 -9.18 13.83
N GLY A 83 -4.22 -10.26 14.10
CA GLY A 83 -4.63 -10.64 15.45
C GLY A 83 -3.49 -11.17 16.31
N SER A 84 -2.30 -11.41 15.74
CA SER A 84 -1.13 -11.86 16.48
C SER A 84 -0.50 -10.71 17.26
N LEU A 85 -0.15 -10.95 18.52
CA LEU A 85 0.65 -10.03 19.33
C LEU A 85 2.13 -10.02 18.93
N LYS A 86 2.59 -11.08 18.22
CA LYS A 86 3.95 -11.16 17.68
C LYS A 86 3.97 -10.63 16.24
N PRO A 87 5.08 -10.01 15.81
CA PRO A 87 5.27 -9.64 14.41
C PRO A 87 5.09 -10.85 13.49
N LYS A 88 4.59 -10.61 12.28
CA LYS A 88 4.61 -11.64 11.23
C LYS A 88 6.05 -11.96 10.87
N PRO A 89 6.40 -13.25 10.75
CA PRO A 89 7.70 -13.67 10.23
C PRO A 89 7.95 -13.11 8.84
N ASP A 90 9.21 -12.84 8.51
CA ASP A 90 9.61 -12.22 7.24
C ASP A 90 9.15 -13.05 6.01
N ALA A 91 9.31 -14.37 6.07
CA ALA A 91 8.87 -15.31 5.02
C ALA A 91 7.36 -15.27 4.71
N TRP A 92 6.54 -14.68 5.58
CA TRP A 92 5.08 -14.53 5.35
C TRP A 92 4.71 -13.18 4.72
N LEU A 93 5.70 -12.37 4.40
CA LEU A 93 5.53 -11.02 3.89
C LEU A 93 5.81 -10.91 2.38
N ASP A 94 6.29 -11.98 1.75
CA ASP A 94 6.72 -11.96 0.36
C ASP A 94 5.60 -11.62 -0.62
N ASP A 95 4.39 -12.15 -0.40
CA ASP A 95 3.25 -11.82 -1.26
C ASP A 95 2.82 -10.34 -1.11
N TYR A 96 2.95 -9.77 0.08
CA TYR A 96 2.69 -8.33 0.28
C TYR A 96 3.76 -7.47 -0.38
N ARG A 97 5.04 -7.88 -0.32
CA ARG A 97 6.14 -7.20 -1.02
C ARG A 97 5.95 -7.24 -2.53
N LEU A 98 5.53 -8.40 -3.04
CA LEU A 98 5.24 -8.58 -4.46
C LEU A 98 4.10 -7.67 -4.90
N GLN A 99 3.01 -7.60 -4.13
CA GLN A 99 1.88 -6.72 -4.38
C GLN A 99 2.30 -5.24 -4.44
N LEU A 100 3.09 -4.77 -3.47
CA LEU A 100 3.56 -3.38 -3.46
C LEU A 100 4.51 -3.07 -4.62
N SER A 101 5.34 -4.02 -5.02
CA SER A 101 6.20 -3.87 -6.19
C SER A 101 5.40 -3.73 -7.49
N ALA A 102 4.33 -4.52 -7.63
CA ALA A 102 3.40 -4.39 -8.74
C ALA A 102 2.70 -3.03 -8.73
N TYR A 103 2.28 -2.54 -7.57
CA TYR A 103 1.64 -1.23 -7.45
C TYR A 103 2.58 -0.08 -7.77
N ALA A 104 3.82 -0.11 -7.29
CA ALA A 104 4.84 0.89 -7.62
C ALA A 104 5.11 0.94 -9.13
N TRP A 105 5.25 -0.22 -9.74
CA TRP A 105 5.45 -0.33 -11.19
C TRP A 105 4.22 0.14 -11.98
N GLY A 106 3.01 -0.25 -11.58
CA GLY A 106 1.78 0.20 -12.23
C GLY A 106 1.60 1.72 -12.14
N LEU A 107 1.86 2.32 -11.00
CA LEU A 107 1.81 3.77 -10.83
C LEU A 107 2.80 4.49 -11.74
N GLU A 108 4.04 4.00 -11.81
CA GLU A 108 5.05 4.55 -12.71
C GLU A 108 4.61 4.50 -14.18
N ARG A 109 4.06 3.36 -14.63
CA ARG A 109 3.57 3.21 -16.01
C ARG A 109 2.40 4.12 -16.32
N MET A 110 1.45 4.26 -15.39
CA MET A 110 0.25 5.10 -15.59
C MET A 110 0.58 6.60 -15.63
N THR A 111 1.52 7.04 -14.81
CA THR A 111 1.68 8.46 -14.49
C THR A 111 3.07 9.01 -14.76
N GLY A 112 4.07 8.16 -14.96
CA GLY A 112 5.50 8.55 -14.99
C GLY A 112 6.09 8.85 -13.60
N ILE A 113 5.27 8.77 -12.53
CA ILE A 113 5.72 9.06 -11.16
C ILE A 113 6.46 7.85 -10.60
N LYS A 114 7.74 8.05 -10.25
CA LYS A 114 8.55 7.06 -9.54
C LYS A 114 8.40 7.22 -8.04
N VAL A 115 8.12 6.11 -7.36
CA VAL A 115 8.13 6.09 -5.90
C VAL A 115 9.49 5.64 -5.39
N GLY A 116 9.99 6.33 -4.37
CA GLY A 116 11.30 6.03 -3.76
C GLY A 116 11.26 4.86 -2.78
N SER A 117 10.07 4.49 -2.33
CA SER A 117 9.87 3.44 -1.32
C SER A 117 8.44 2.92 -1.32
N ALA A 118 8.26 1.77 -0.69
CA ALA A 118 6.93 1.29 -0.31
C ALA A 118 6.98 0.74 1.12
N MET A 119 5.83 0.59 1.75
CA MET A 119 5.75 0.07 3.11
C MET A 119 4.45 -0.67 3.36
N ILE A 120 4.56 -1.84 3.94
CA ILE A 120 3.42 -2.54 4.54
C ILE A 120 3.35 -2.12 6.01
N VAL A 121 2.18 -1.63 6.41
CA VAL A 121 1.92 -1.17 7.78
C VAL A 121 0.90 -2.11 8.40
N ILE A 122 1.36 -3.00 9.28
CA ILE A 122 0.52 -4.04 9.89
C ILE A 122 0.08 -3.57 11.27
N ALA A 123 -1.19 -3.16 11.39
CA ALA A 123 -1.78 -2.84 12.67
C ALA A 123 -2.04 -4.11 13.49
N ARG A 124 -1.61 -4.09 14.75
CA ARG A 124 -1.81 -5.14 15.75
C ARG A 124 -2.45 -4.56 16.99
N GLU A 125 -2.93 -5.39 17.87
CA GLU A 125 -3.54 -4.93 19.13
C GLU A 125 -2.54 -4.16 20.01
N ASN A 126 -1.26 -4.53 19.98
CA ASN A 126 -0.18 -3.98 20.81
C ASN A 126 0.76 -3.02 20.05
N GLY A 127 0.38 -2.52 18.89
CA GLY A 127 1.20 -1.56 18.12
C GLY A 127 1.14 -1.79 16.62
N VAL A 128 2.19 -1.38 15.93
CA VAL A 128 2.33 -1.48 14.47
C VAL A 128 3.63 -2.20 14.13
N GLN A 129 3.60 -3.04 13.10
CA GLN A 129 4.78 -3.58 12.44
C GLN A 129 4.98 -2.86 11.11
N GLU A 130 6.13 -2.24 10.93
CA GLU A 130 6.56 -1.66 9.66
C GLU A 130 7.35 -2.71 8.87
N VAL A 131 7.07 -2.82 7.56
CA VAL A 131 7.83 -3.62 6.61
C VAL A 131 8.20 -2.70 5.45
N PRO A 132 9.30 -1.96 5.59
CA PRO A 132 9.75 -1.03 4.56
C PRO A 132 10.35 -1.78 3.36
N MET A 133 10.24 -1.17 2.19
CA MET A 133 10.88 -1.59 0.95
C MET A 133 11.55 -0.38 0.30
N ASN A 134 12.81 -0.56 -0.07
CA ASN A 134 13.56 0.42 -0.83
C ASN A 134 13.42 0.20 -2.35
N THR A 135 14.03 1.07 -3.14
CA THR A 135 13.97 1.00 -4.61
C THR A 135 14.55 -0.30 -5.20
N LEU A 136 15.56 -0.89 -4.56
CA LEU A 136 16.16 -2.14 -5.02
C LEU A 136 15.22 -3.33 -4.78
N GLU A 137 14.59 -3.37 -3.61
CA GLU A 137 13.60 -4.40 -3.26
C GLU A 137 12.35 -4.29 -4.15
N LEU A 138 11.90 -3.06 -4.45
CA LEU A 138 10.82 -2.83 -5.41
C LEU A 138 11.17 -3.31 -6.82
N ALA A 139 12.39 -3.07 -7.28
CA ALA A 139 12.85 -3.53 -8.58
C ALA A 139 12.93 -5.07 -8.65
N GLY A 140 13.46 -5.71 -7.61
CA GLY A 140 13.49 -7.18 -7.50
C GLY A 140 12.09 -7.79 -7.46
N GLY A 141 11.20 -7.22 -6.66
CA GLY A 141 9.81 -7.67 -6.57
C GLY A 141 9.03 -7.48 -7.88
N ARG A 142 9.34 -6.41 -8.64
CA ARG A 142 8.79 -6.24 -9.99
C ARG A 142 9.16 -7.41 -10.92
N ILE A 143 10.42 -7.81 -10.97
CA ILE A 143 10.87 -8.93 -11.81
C ILE A 143 10.10 -10.20 -11.47
N LEU A 144 10.01 -10.53 -10.19
CA LEU A 144 9.26 -11.71 -9.73
C LEU A 144 7.77 -11.62 -10.05
N PHE A 145 7.19 -10.42 -10.00
CA PHE A 145 5.79 -10.21 -10.37
C PHE A 145 5.57 -10.39 -11.88
N GLU A 146 6.46 -9.86 -12.72
CA GLU A 146 6.41 -10.04 -14.18
C GLU A 146 6.46 -11.54 -14.53
N GLU A 147 7.36 -12.32 -13.93
CA GLU A 147 7.45 -13.77 -14.14
C GLU A 147 6.14 -14.49 -13.77
N ARG A 148 5.56 -14.17 -12.60
CA ARG A 148 4.28 -14.76 -12.17
C ARG A 148 3.11 -14.34 -13.07
N LEU A 149 3.12 -13.13 -13.57
CA LEU A 149 2.08 -12.63 -14.49
C LEU A 149 2.13 -13.35 -15.83
N GLU A 150 3.32 -13.57 -16.38
CA GLU A 150 3.47 -14.34 -17.63
C GLU A 150 3.04 -15.80 -17.42
N GLN A 151 3.46 -16.45 -16.35
CA GLN A 151 2.99 -17.79 -16.02
C GLN A 151 1.46 -17.85 -15.91
N PHE A 152 0.83 -16.89 -15.22
CA PHE A 152 -0.62 -16.82 -15.11
C PHE A 152 -1.30 -16.68 -16.48
N LYS A 153 -0.75 -15.86 -17.38
CA LYS A 153 -1.28 -15.70 -18.73
C LYS A 153 -1.18 -17.00 -19.52
N GLU A 154 -0.02 -17.66 -19.51
CA GLU A 154 0.19 -18.94 -20.21
C GLU A 154 -0.80 -20.01 -19.74
N GLU A 155 -1.01 -20.13 -18.42
CA GLU A 155 -1.95 -21.09 -17.86
C GLU A 155 -3.43 -20.78 -18.18
N ASN A 156 -3.77 -19.50 -18.39
CA ASN A 156 -5.16 -19.06 -18.58
C ASN A 156 -5.49 -18.60 -20.01
N LEU A 157 -4.54 -18.55 -20.94
CA LEU A 157 -4.76 -18.20 -22.35
C LEU A 157 -5.98 -18.88 -22.98
N PRO A 158 -6.24 -20.18 -22.80
CA PRO A 158 -7.39 -20.85 -23.40
C PRO A 158 -8.76 -20.31 -22.93
N PHE A 159 -8.80 -19.66 -21.76
CA PHE A 159 -10.02 -19.05 -21.21
C PHE A 159 -10.21 -17.60 -21.67
N ILE A 160 -9.10 -16.87 -21.87
CA ILE A 160 -9.12 -15.47 -22.29
C ILE A 160 -9.59 -15.35 -23.75
N GLU A 161 -9.11 -16.21 -24.64
CA GLU A 161 -9.52 -16.22 -26.06
C GLU A 161 -11.01 -16.54 -26.24
N LYS A 162 -11.59 -17.43 -25.41
CA LYS A 162 -13.02 -17.79 -25.45
C LYS A 162 -13.96 -16.68 -24.96
N SER A 163 -13.47 -15.74 -24.17
CA SER A 163 -14.29 -14.64 -23.65
C SER A 163 -14.45 -13.46 -24.62
N HIS A 164 -13.72 -13.46 -25.74
CA HIS A 164 -13.73 -12.41 -26.77
C HIS A 164 -14.33 -12.91 -28.11
N SER A 165 -14.87 -14.12 -28.14
CA SER A 165 -15.63 -14.69 -29.27
C SER A 165 -17.13 -14.71 -28.94
#